data_17a99612770ffdd7179df6a7274ddaf6
#
_entry.id   17a99612770ffdd7179df6a7274ddaf6
#
_cell.length_a   1.000
_cell.length_b   1.000
_cell.length_c   1.000
_cell.angle_alpha   90.00
_cell.angle_beta   90.00
_cell.angle_gamma   90.00
#
_symmetry.space_group_name_H-M   'P 1'
#
loop_
_entity.id
_entity.type
_entity.pdbx_description
1 polymer ?
#
loop_
_entity_poly.entity_id
_entity_poly.type
_entity_poly.pdbx_seq_one_letter_code
_entity_poly.pdbx_strand_id
1 'polypeptide(L)'
;MSRQRGKTTWIKLYCYGRLHGSMNYQLTEAEQSIWDKFLCLAGLCGMGGLIADNDKHPLPHEFIAHEFHAPLDLLESTLTKCKKEGRLSENGSGIQITNWSIYQSEYDRQKISRDKKKGLTPEQQEVIKKQNQRRQKFLKDQKV
;
A
#
# COMPACT_ATOMS: atom_id res chain seq x y z
N MET A 1 -16.27 -24.11 -8.94
CA MET A 1 -15.00 -23.37 -9.00
C MET A 1 -14.62 -22.90 -7.61
N SER A 2 -13.49 -23.35 -7.15
CA SER A 2 -13.00 -22.89 -5.86
C SER A 2 -12.59 -21.42 -5.96
N ARG A 3 -13.18 -20.60 -5.12
CA ARG A 3 -12.81 -19.22 -4.97
C ARG A 3 -11.38 -19.16 -4.45
N GLN A 4 -10.44 -18.59 -5.21
CA GLN A 4 -9.09 -18.42 -4.71
C GLN A 4 -9.12 -17.38 -3.61
N ARG A 5 -8.81 -17.83 -2.39
CA ARG A 5 -8.75 -16.94 -1.23
C ARG A 5 -7.66 -15.89 -1.44
N GLY A 6 -7.99 -14.65 -1.08
CA GLY A 6 -7.03 -13.55 -1.09
C GLY A 6 -6.99 -12.73 -2.38
N LYS A 7 -7.49 -13.24 -3.51
CA LYS A 7 -7.57 -12.44 -4.74
C LYS A 7 -8.68 -11.41 -4.61
N THR A 8 -8.35 -10.15 -4.90
CA THR A 8 -9.33 -9.06 -4.84
C THR A 8 -9.33 -8.28 -6.15
N THR A 9 -10.49 -7.74 -6.49
CA THR A 9 -10.64 -6.82 -7.62
C THR A 9 -10.55 -5.36 -7.18
N TRP A 10 -10.36 -5.13 -5.90
CA TRP A 10 -10.16 -3.80 -5.31
C TRP A 10 -9.26 -3.94 -4.09
N ILE A 11 -8.64 -2.83 -3.71
CA ILE A 11 -7.80 -2.75 -2.51
C ILE A 11 -8.24 -1.57 -1.67
N LYS A 12 -7.87 -1.59 -0.39
CA LYS A 12 -8.12 -0.46 0.51
C LYS A 12 -7.06 0.61 0.30
N LEU A 13 -7.50 1.85 0.28
CA LEU A 13 -6.61 3.01 0.20
C LEU A 13 -6.80 3.84 1.46
N TYR A 14 -5.73 4.04 2.21
CA TYR A 14 -5.76 4.83 3.45
C TYR A 14 -5.58 6.30 3.09
N CYS A 15 -6.66 7.05 3.17
CA CYS A 15 -6.74 8.40 2.63
C CYS A 15 -5.69 9.34 3.22
N TYR A 16 -5.54 9.35 4.53
CA TYR A 16 -4.56 10.23 5.17
C TYR A 16 -3.13 9.87 4.75
N GLY A 17 -2.79 8.57 4.83
CA GLY A 17 -1.46 8.09 4.43
C GLY A 17 -1.14 8.40 2.98
N ARG A 18 -2.11 8.25 2.08
CA ARG A 18 -1.91 8.53 0.67
C ARG A 18 -1.70 10.02 0.40
N LEU A 19 -2.43 10.88 1.09
CA LEU A 19 -2.33 12.34 0.90
C LEU A 19 -1.12 12.94 1.62
N HIS A 20 -0.79 12.44 2.80
CA HIS A 20 0.17 13.11 3.69
C HIS A 20 1.28 12.23 4.21
N GLY A 21 1.29 10.94 3.83
CA GLY A 21 2.33 10.01 4.27
C GLY A 21 3.68 10.28 3.64
N SER A 22 4.70 9.58 4.14
CA SER A 22 6.10 9.78 3.73
C SER A 22 6.34 9.54 2.23
N MET A 23 5.50 8.73 1.57
CA MET A 23 5.66 8.48 0.14
C MET A 23 5.59 9.76 -0.70
N ASN A 24 4.87 10.78 -0.23
CA ASN A 24 4.77 12.07 -0.93
C ASN A 24 6.08 12.84 -0.94
N TYR A 25 7.00 12.49 -0.04
CA TYR A 25 8.33 13.11 0.06
C TYR A 25 9.43 12.21 -0.48
N GLN A 26 9.23 10.91 -0.47
CA GLN A 26 10.22 9.91 -0.86
C GLN A 26 10.14 9.52 -2.32
N LEU A 27 8.94 9.62 -2.91
CA LEU A 27 8.68 9.19 -4.28
C LEU A 27 8.18 10.39 -5.11
N THR A 28 8.60 10.43 -6.37
CA THR A 28 8.02 11.36 -7.35
C THR A 28 6.57 10.94 -7.65
N GLU A 29 5.80 11.82 -8.30
CA GLU A 29 4.42 11.48 -8.68
C GLU A 29 4.37 10.25 -9.58
N ALA A 30 5.31 10.13 -10.53
CA ALA A 30 5.39 8.96 -11.39
C ALA A 30 5.69 7.69 -10.58
N GLU A 31 6.61 7.78 -9.63
CA GLU A 31 6.95 6.66 -8.75
C GLU A 31 5.79 6.29 -7.81
N GLN A 32 5.03 7.28 -7.34
CA GLN A 32 3.83 7.02 -6.55
C GLN A 32 2.80 6.24 -7.36
N SER A 33 2.64 6.54 -8.64
CA SER A 33 1.77 5.80 -9.54
C SER A 33 2.22 4.34 -9.65
N ILE A 34 3.52 4.09 -9.76
CA ILE A 34 4.07 2.73 -9.78
C ILE A 34 3.78 2.02 -8.46
N TRP A 35 3.95 2.70 -7.33
CA TRP A 35 3.63 2.13 -6.02
C TRP A 35 2.17 1.70 -5.93
N ASP A 36 1.24 2.56 -6.36
CA ASP A 36 -0.18 2.22 -6.38
C ASP A 36 -0.45 0.95 -7.22
N LYS A 37 0.24 0.82 -8.35
CA LYS A 37 0.12 -0.36 -9.23
C LYS A 37 0.70 -1.62 -8.58
N PHE A 38 1.76 -1.51 -7.80
CA PHE A 38 2.26 -2.64 -7.00
C PHE A 38 1.19 -3.15 -6.04
N LEU A 39 0.49 -2.25 -5.37
CA LEU A 39 -0.60 -2.63 -4.46
C LEU A 39 -1.72 -3.36 -5.23
N CYS A 40 -2.08 -2.85 -6.39
CA CYS A 40 -3.10 -3.48 -7.24
C CYS A 40 -2.67 -4.88 -7.70
N LEU A 41 -1.43 -5.01 -8.14
CA LEU A 41 -0.90 -6.31 -8.59
C LEU A 41 -0.84 -7.31 -7.43
N ALA A 42 -0.43 -6.87 -6.25
CA ALA A 42 -0.41 -7.72 -5.06
C ALA A 42 -1.82 -8.22 -4.70
N GLY A 43 -2.83 -7.35 -4.84
CA GLY A 43 -4.23 -7.74 -4.64
C GLY A 43 -4.68 -8.81 -5.63
N LEU A 44 -4.33 -8.63 -6.91
CA LEU A 44 -4.66 -9.60 -7.94
C LEU A 44 -3.93 -10.94 -7.77
N CYS A 45 -2.71 -10.92 -7.27
CA CYS A 45 -1.97 -12.15 -6.99
C CYS A 45 -2.63 -12.96 -5.87
N GLY A 46 -3.23 -12.30 -4.89
CA GLY A 46 -3.98 -12.96 -3.83
C GLY A 46 -3.15 -13.83 -2.89
N MET A 47 -1.89 -13.46 -2.66
CA MET A 47 -0.94 -14.23 -1.86
C MET A 47 -0.40 -13.43 -0.67
N GLY A 48 -1.29 -12.68 0.00
CA GLY A 48 -0.92 -11.96 1.22
C GLY A 48 0.10 -10.83 1.01
N GLY A 49 0.07 -10.19 -0.16
CA GLY A 49 0.99 -9.12 -0.51
C GLY A 49 2.22 -9.58 -1.27
N LEU A 50 2.34 -10.87 -1.53
CA LEU A 50 3.42 -11.41 -2.36
C LEU A 50 3.06 -11.26 -3.84
N ILE A 51 3.95 -10.64 -4.59
CA ILE A 51 3.84 -10.48 -6.05
C ILE A 51 4.70 -11.56 -6.70
N ALA A 52 4.05 -12.58 -7.23
CA ALA A 52 4.71 -13.75 -7.81
C ALA A 52 3.72 -14.47 -8.73
N ASP A 53 4.19 -15.48 -9.45
CA ASP A 53 3.30 -16.34 -10.21
C ASP A 53 2.57 -17.32 -9.27
N ASN A 54 1.69 -18.17 -9.83
CA ASN A 54 0.90 -19.11 -9.04
C ASN A 54 1.75 -20.16 -8.30
N ASP A 55 2.95 -20.41 -8.78
CA ASP A 55 3.89 -21.35 -8.17
C ASP A 55 4.88 -20.66 -7.23
N LYS A 56 4.63 -19.39 -6.90
CA LYS A 56 5.46 -18.55 -6.03
C LYS A 56 6.88 -18.34 -6.57
N HIS A 57 7.00 -18.25 -7.90
CA HIS A 57 8.23 -17.83 -8.56
C HIS A 57 8.17 -16.34 -8.83
N PRO A 58 9.30 -15.62 -8.67
CA PRO A 58 9.29 -14.17 -8.88
C PRO A 58 8.96 -13.83 -10.33
N LEU A 59 8.14 -12.77 -10.51
CA LEU A 59 7.86 -12.23 -11.83
C LEU A 59 9.06 -11.39 -12.28
N PRO A 60 9.50 -11.52 -13.53
CA PRO A 60 10.55 -10.64 -14.07
C PRO A 60 10.12 -9.17 -14.01
N HIS A 61 11.07 -8.28 -13.74
CA HIS A 61 10.78 -6.85 -13.65
C HIS A 61 10.25 -6.31 -14.98
N GLU A 62 10.77 -6.80 -16.09
CA GLU A 62 10.29 -6.43 -17.43
C GLU A 62 8.83 -6.77 -17.63
N PHE A 63 8.39 -7.92 -17.11
CA PHE A 63 7.00 -8.35 -17.17
C PHE A 63 6.12 -7.41 -16.33
N ILE A 64 6.57 -7.08 -15.13
CA ILE A 64 5.83 -6.17 -14.24
C ILE A 64 5.72 -4.79 -14.88
N ALA A 65 6.80 -4.27 -15.44
CA ALA A 65 6.78 -2.97 -16.12
C ALA A 65 5.79 -2.97 -17.28
N HIS A 66 5.75 -4.06 -18.05
CA HIS A 66 4.81 -4.23 -19.15
C HIS A 66 3.36 -4.21 -18.65
N GLU A 67 3.09 -4.94 -17.56
CA GLU A 67 1.76 -4.96 -16.96
C GLU A 67 1.34 -3.57 -16.43
N PHE A 68 2.30 -2.79 -15.96
CA PHE A 68 2.05 -1.45 -15.43
C PHE A 68 2.00 -0.38 -16.54
N HIS A 69 2.30 -0.76 -17.79
CA HIS A 69 2.40 0.20 -18.90
C HIS A 69 3.39 1.32 -18.59
N ALA A 70 4.52 0.96 -17.98
CA ALA A 70 5.50 1.91 -17.49
C ALA A 70 6.91 1.54 -17.98
N PRO A 71 7.82 2.54 -18.11
CA PRO A 71 9.21 2.26 -18.43
C PRO A 71 9.88 1.42 -17.34
N LEU A 72 10.76 0.51 -17.72
CA LEU A 72 11.49 -0.36 -16.79
C LEU A 72 12.33 0.45 -15.81
N ASP A 73 12.97 1.50 -16.27
CA ASP A 73 13.81 2.36 -15.41
C ASP A 73 12.99 3.04 -14.30
N LEU A 74 11.76 3.43 -14.60
CA LEU A 74 10.84 3.98 -13.59
C LEU A 74 10.45 2.93 -12.55
N LEU A 75 10.17 1.70 -13.01
CA LEU A 75 9.87 0.59 -12.12
C LEU A 75 11.07 0.32 -11.20
N GLU A 76 12.28 0.26 -11.77
CA GLU A 76 13.50 -0.04 -11.01
C GLU A 76 13.81 1.06 -9.98
N SER A 77 13.66 2.33 -10.34
CA SER A 77 13.88 3.42 -9.39
C SER A 77 12.88 3.39 -8.24
N THR A 78 11.62 3.09 -8.54
CA THR A 78 10.58 2.95 -7.51
C THR A 78 10.89 1.78 -6.58
N LEU A 79 11.26 0.62 -7.14
CA LEU A 79 11.66 -0.56 -6.36
C LEU A 79 12.81 -0.24 -5.41
N THR A 80 13.85 0.39 -5.92
CA THR A 80 15.04 0.73 -5.12
C THR A 80 14.67 1.62 -3.93
N LYS A 81 13.87 2.65 -4.17
CA LYS A 81 13.44 3.56 -3.11
C LYS A 81 12.53 2.87 -2.09
N CYS A 82 11.59 2.06 -2.57
CA CYS A 82 10.66 1.35 -1.69
C CYS A 82 11.36 0.29 -0.84
N LYS A 83 12.36 -0.40 -1.39
CA LYS A 83 13.19 -1.34 -0.62
C LYS A 83 13.95 -0.62 0.48
N LYS A 84 14.55 0.52 0.15
CA LYS A 84 15.32 1.32 1.10
C LYS A 84 14.46 1.78 2.26
N GLU A 85 13.22 2.17 1.99
CA GLU A 85 12.29 2.67 3.01
C GLU A 85 11.49 1.57 3.69
N GLY A 86 11.72 0.31 3.34
CA GLY A 86 11.03 -0.82 3.97
C GLY A 86 9.58 -1.00 3.56
N ARG A 87 9.13 -0.36 2.48
CA ARG A 87 7.76 -0.49 1.99
C ARG A 87 7.49 -1.85 1.37
N LEU A 88 8.54 -2.43 0.80
CA LEU A 88 8.49 -3.77 0.24
C LEU A 88 9.88 -4.41 0.35
N SER A 89 9.93 -5.71 0.15
CA SER A 89 11.17 -6.47 0.09
C SER A 89 11.11 -7.40 -1.14
N GLU A 90 12.26 -7.83 -1.59
CA GLU A 90 12.36 -8.74 -2.72
C GLU A 90 13.30 -9.89 -2.37
N ASN A 91 12.85 -11.11 -2.65
CA ASN A 91 13.63 -12.32 -2.39
C ASN A 91 13.42 -13.34 -3.52
N GLY A 92 13.88 -14.58 -3.32
CA GLY A 92 13.74 -15.64 -4.33
C GLY A 92 12.30 -16.05 -4.64
N SER A 93 11.33 -15.64 -3.84
CA SER A 93 9.91 -15.92 -4.10
C SER A 93 9.18 -14.78 -4.78
N GLY A 94 9.77 -13.59 -4.84
CA GLY A 94 9.17 -12.41 -5.47
C GLY A 94 9.25 -11.17 -4.59
N ILE A 95 8.35 -10.22 -4.87
CA ILE A 95 8.26 -8.95 -4.15
C ILE A 95 7.17 -9.07 -3.10
N GLN A 96 7.50 -8.78 -1.85
CA GLN A 96 6.56 -8.82 -0.73
C GLN A 96 6.26 -7.40 -0.25
N ILE A 97 4.98 -7.01 -0.29
CA ILE A 97 4.54 -5.73 0.29
C ILE A 97 4.54 -5.86 1.80
N THR A 98 5.26 -4.98 2.47
CA THR A 98 5.37 -4.98 3.92
C THR A 98 4.02 -4.63 4.55
N ASN A 99 3.63 -5.33 5.61
CA ASN A 99 2.40 -5.09 6.37
C ASN A 99 1.11 -5.23 5.55
N TRP A 100 1.15 -5.96 4.44
CA TRP A 100 -0.02 -6.15 3.58
C TRP A 100 -1.24 -6.66 4.36
N SER A 101 -1.06 -7.72 5.15
CA SER A 101 -2.16 -8.33 5.90
C SER A 101 -2.79 -7.37 6.90
N ILE A 102 -1.98 -6.51 7.52
CA ILE A 102 -2.46 -5.53 8.50
C ILE A 102 -3.42 -4.52 7.84
N TYR A 103 -3.11 -4.08 6.62
CA TYR A 103 -3.86 -3.02 5.96
C TYR A 103 -4.94 -3.54 5.01
N GLN A 104 -4.80 -4.74 4.48
CA GLN A 104 -5.69 -5.24 3.43
C GLN A 104 -6.56 -6.41 3.87
N SER A 105 -6.10 -7.23 4.84
CA SER A 105 -6.87 -8.36 5.33
C SER A 105 -8.08 -7.89 6.16
N GLU A 106 -9.25 -8.47 5.87
CA GLU A 106 -10.47 -8.19 6.64
C GLU A 106 -10.33 -8.69 8.09
N TYR A 107 -9.71 -9.85 8.26
CA TYR A 107 -9.48 -10.41 9.59
C TYR A 107 -8.61 -9.49 10.44
N ASP A 108 -7.49 -9.06 9.91
CA ASP A 108 -6.55 -8.20 10.63
C ASP A 108 -7.17 -6.81 10.89
N ARG A 109 -7.98 -6.33 9.96
CA ARG A 109 -8.72 -5.09 10.14
C ARG A 109 -9.71 -5.17 11.30
N GLN A 110 -10.42 -6.30 11.42
CA GLN A 110 -11.35 -6.53 12.53
C GLN A 110 -10.61 -6.60 13.86
N LYS A 111 -9.43 -7.21 13.87
CA LYS A 111 -8.57 -7.27 15.05
C LYS A 111 -8.15 -5.87 15.47
N ILE A 112 -7.71 -5.04 14.54
CA ILE A 112 -7.35 -3.64 14.82
C ILE A 112 -8.57 -2.88 15.38
N SER A 113 -9.76 -3.10 14.81
CA SER A 113 -11.00 -2.48 15.28
C SER A 113 -11.35 -2.93 16.70
N ARG A 114 -11.15 -4.21 17.02
CA ARG A 114 -11.36 -4.73 18.38
C ARG A 114 -10.38 -4.12 19.37
N ASP A 115 -9.13 -3.97 18.96
CA ASP A 115 -8.08 -3.36 19.80
C ASP A 115 -8.37 -1.87 20.02
N LYS A 116 -9.00 -1.21 19.05
CA LYS A 116 -9.47 0.18 19.20
C LYS A 116 -10.54 0.33 20.29
N LYS A 117 -11.35 -0.69 20.51
CA LYS A 117 -12.33 -0.68 21.61
C LYS A 117 -11.65 -0.75 22.98
N LYS A 118 -10.38 -1.19 23.00
CA LYS A 118 -9.56 -1.23 24.21
C LYS A 118 -8.69 0.03 24.39
N GLY A 119 -8.67 0.92 23.41
CA GLY A 119 -7.89 2.14 23.40
C GLY A 119 -7.10 2.30 22.11
N LEU A 120 -7.10 3.52 21.57
CA LEU A 120 -6.31 3.84 20.38
C LEU A 120 -4.81 3.90 20.75
N THR A 121 -3.95 3.39 19.86
CA THR A 121 -2.52 3.58 20.04
C THR A 121 -2.19 5.07 19.91
N PRO A 122 -1.08 5.56 20.54
CA PRO A 122 -0.69 6.97 20.41
C PRO A 122 -0.55 7.42 18.96
N GLU A 123 -0.05 6.57 18.07
CA GLU A 123 0.10 6.89 16.64
C GLU A 123 -1.25 7.09 15.98
N GLN A 124 -2.22 6.23 16.28
CA GLN A 124 -3.57 6.32 15.72
C GLN A 124 -4.29 7.58 16.21
N GLN A 125 -4.13 7.90 17.49
CA GLN A 125 -4.70 9.12 18.07
C GLN A 125 -4.12 10.36 17.40
N GLU A 126 -2.82 10.36 17.14
CA GLU A 126 -2.13 11.47 16.50
C GLU A 126 -2.61 11.68 15.06
N VAL A 127 -2.80 10.60 14.30
CA VAL A 127 -3.31 10.67 12.92
C VAL A 127 -4.71 11.26 12.89
N ILE A 128 -5.60 10.79 13.77
CA ILE A 128 -6.98 11.29 13.84
C ILE A 128 -7.00 12.77 14.24
N LYS A 129 -6.19 13.15 15.22
CA LYS A 129 -6.08 14.53 15.68
C LYS A 129 -5.62 15.47 14.57
N LYS A 130 -4.56 15.10 13.84
CA LYS A 130 -4.04 15.90 12.74
C LYS A 130 -5.05 16.04 11.61
N GLN A 131 -5.74 14.96 11.27
CA GLN A 131 -6.78 14.99 10.25
C GLN A 131 -7.92 15.93 10.62
N ASN A 132 -8.38 15.87 11.87
CA ASN A 132 -9.44 16.74 12.36
C ASN A 132 -9.01 18.22 12.37
N GLN A 133 -7.78 18.51 12.77
CA GLN A 133 -7.24 19.87 12.78
C GLN A 133 -7.18 20.46 11.37
N ARG A 134 -6.71 19.69 10.40
CA ARG A 134 -6.64 20.13 9.00
C ARG A 134 -8.02 20.39 8.42
N ARG A 135 -8.98 19.53 8.73
CA ARG A 135 -10.37 19.66 8.30
C ARG A 135 -10.99 20.93 8.86
N GLN A 136 -10.82 21.18 10.16
CA GLN A 136 -11.33 22.37 10.81
C GLN A 136 -10.71 23.65 10.26
N LYS A 137 -9.40 23.63 10.03
CA LYS A 137 -8.70 24.77 9.43
C LYS A 137 -9.22 25.09 8.04
N PHE A 138 -9.39 24.06 7.21
CA PHE A 138 -9.92 24.20 5.86
C PHE A 138 -11.32 24.81 5.87
N LEU A 139 -12.21 24.29 6.72
CA LEU A 139 -13.57 24.80 6.86
C LEU A 139 -13.59 26.25 7.38
N LYS A 140 -12.68 26.59 8.28
CA LYS A 140 -12.57 27.94 8.85
C LYS A 140 -12.12 28.95 7.78
N ASP A 141 -11.18 28.54 6.92
CA ASP A 141 -10.69 29.41 5.84
C ASP A 141 -11.74 29.66 4.77
N GLN A 142 -12.73 28.77 4.63
CA GLN A 142 -13.83 28.95 3.68
C GLN A 142 -14.96 29.85 4.18
N LYS A 143 -14.96 30.16 5.46
CA LYS A 143 -16.02 30.99 6.07
C LYS A 143 -15.73 32.51 6.06
N VAL A 144 -14.70 32.91 5.35
CA VAL A 144 -14.36 34.34 5.25
C VAL A 144 -15.18 35.04 4.16
#